data_88d7cba2e4a51672a1271738ec2d51fb
#
_entry.id   88d7cba2e4a51672a1271738ec2d51fb
#
_cell.length_a   1.000
_cell.length_b   1.000
_cell.length_c   1.000
_cell.angle_alpha   90.00
_cell.angle_beta   90.00
_cell.angle_gamma   90.00
#
_symmetry.space_group_name_H-M   'P 1'
#
loop_
_entity.id
_entity.type
_entity.pdbx_description
1 polymer ?
#
loop_
_entity_poly.entity_id
_entity_poly.type
_entity_poly.pdbx_seq_one_letter_code
_entity_poly.pdbx_strand_id
1 'polypeptide(L)'
;MPIRMTGLISNLDTEGIIKELMGAQNLKKTKVENKITKLEWKQEKWKELNTKIYKLYTDSLADMKTEGTYLTKKASSSNESKLKVSAGSTAAEGTHTVTVGKLASAQYLTGGVIKPPAGSDLTEINRATKLADLGFDTSGSSVIKIQAGDKDAVVLTVDEDTTIADVVSKCQEAGINASFDDTYDRIFLSAKASGVENAFRITTGVSSAGDEREALKDVFD
;
A
#
# COMPACT_ATOMS: atom_id res chain seq x y z
N MET A 1 -25.97 20.91 -43.78
CA MET A 1 -27.39 20.51 -43.67
C MET A 1 -28.15 21.13 -44.81
N PRO A 2 -28.86 20.38 -45.63
CA PRO A 2 -29.68 20.97 -46.70
C PRO A 2 -30.84 21.73 -46.06
N ILE A 3 -30.93 23.02 -46.35
CA ILE A 3 -32.05 23.88 -45.94
C ILE A 3 -33.22 23.47 -46.81
N ARG A 4 -34.19 22.76 -46.24
CA ARG A 4 -35.50 22.45 -46.90
C ARG A 4 -36.43 23.65 -46.65
N MET A 5 -36.68 24.41 -47.69
CA MET A 5 -37.71 25.47 -47.65
C MET A 5 -39.06 24.80 -47.95
N THR A 6 -39.78 24.36 -46.95
CA THR A 6 -41.14 23.87 -47.02
C THR A 6 -42.10 24.99 -46.67
N GLY A 7 -43.12 25.19 -47.47
CA GLY A 7 -44.19 26.16 -47.17
C GLY A 7 -44.27 27.44 -47.99
N LEU A 8 -43.45 27.61 -49.05
CA LEU A 8 -43.39 28.85 -49.86
C LEU A 8 -44.63 29.09 -50.74
N ILE A 9 -45.50 28.10 -50.95
CA ILE A 9 -46.66 28.20 -51.85
C ILE A 9 -47.97 28.02 -51.11
N SER A 10 -48.02 27.36 -49.95
CA SER A 10 -49.29 27.01 -49.26
C SER A 10 -49.50 27.68 -47.90
N ASN A 11 -48.56 28.48 -47.41
CA ASN A 11 -48.60 29.10 -46.10
C ASN A 11 -48.89 28.14 -44.92
N LEU A 12 -48.68 26.82 -45.15
CA LEU A 12 -48.92 25.79 -44.15
C LEU A 12 -47.60 25.36 -43.53
N ASP A 13 -47.42 25.63 -42.25
CA ASP A 13 -46.24 25.19 -41.48
C ASP A 13 -46.31 23.64 -41.21
N THR A 14 -45.95 22.88 -42.26
CA THR A 14 -45.96 21.42 -42.18
C THR A 14 -44.87 20.90 -41.26
N GLU A 15 -43.72 21.62 -41.10
CA GLU A 15 -42.67 21.19 -40.16
C GLU A 15 -43.10 21.38 -38.70
N GLY A 16 -43.79 22.47 -38.36
CA GLY A 16 -44.39 22.69 -37.04
C GLY A 16 -45.40 21.59 -36.67
N ILE A 17 -46.27 21.25 -37.59
CA ILE A 17 -47.28 20.17 -37.39
C ILE A 17 -46.62 18.82 -37.17
N ILE A 18 -45.59 18.46 -37.95
CA ILE A 18 -44.84 17.22 -37.82
C ILE A 18 -44.12 17.19 -36.47
N LYS A 19 -43.52 18.31 -36.05
CA LYS A 19 -42.81 18.41 -34.78
C LYS A 19 -43.73 18.26 -33.57
N GLU A 20 -44.94 18.84 -33.64
CA GLU A 20 -45.95 18.66 -32.60
C GLU A 20 -46.51 17.26 -32.53
N LEU A 21 -46.75 16.61 -33.67
CA LEU A 21 -47.19 15.19 -33.76
C LEU A 21 -46.10 14.25 -33.23
N MET A 22 -44.84 14.50 -33.57
CA MET A 22 -43.68 13.77 -33.04
C MET A 22 -43.56 14.02 -31.53
N GLY A 23 -43.79 15.23 -31.06
CA GLY A 23 -43.79 15.57 -29.63
C GLY A 23 -44.85 14.78 -28.85
N ALA A 24 -46.08 14.69 -29.41
CA ALA A 24 -47.15 13.90 -28.79
C ALA A 24 -46.84 12.38 -28.72
N GLN A 25 -46.20 11.82 -29.75
CA GLN A 25 -45.71 10.45 -29.69
C GLN A 25 -44.56 10.25 -28.70
N ASN A 26 -43.63 11.20 -28.63
CA ASN A 26 -42.54 11.19 -27.66
C ASN A 26 -43.06 11.22 -26.22
N LEU A 27 -44.17 11.93 -25.94
CA LEU A 27 -44.78 11.90 -24.60
C LEU A 27 -45.24 10.49 -24.18
N LYS A 28 -45.72 9.68 -25.12
CA LYS A 28 -46.09 8.27 -24.83
C LYS A 28 -44.86 7.45 -24.50
N LYS A 29 -43.76 7.63 -25.28
CA LYS A 29 -42.47 7.00 -25.03
C LYS A 29 -41.94 7.35 -23.65
N THR A 30 -41.88 8.64 -23.33
CA THR A 30 -41.39 9.14 -22.03
C THR A 30 -42.20 8.60 -20.85
N LYS A 31 -43.54 8.47 -21.01
CA LYS A 31 -44.37 7.84 -19.97
C LYS A 31 -44.00 6.38 -19.72
N VAL A 32 -43.65 5.62 -20.77
CA VAL A 32 -43.21 4.23 -20.63
C VAL A 32 -41.82 4.18 -19.99
N GLU A 33 -40.87 5.00 -20.44
CA GLU A 33 -39.54 5.11 -19.87
C GLU A 33 -39.60 5.44 -18.38
N ASN A 34 -40.40 6.43 -17.98
CA ASN A 34 -40.61 6.79 -16.56
C ASN A 34 -41.21 5.63 -15.74
N LYS A 35 -42.09 4.79 -16.35
CA LYS A 35 -42.60 3.57 -15.68
C LYS A 35 -41.49 2.56 -15.47
N ILE A 36 -40.63 2.36 -16.47
CA ILE A 36 -39.51 1.43 -16.40
C ILE A 36 -38.56 1.90 -15.28
N THR A 37 -38.16 3.18 -15.29
CA THR A 37 -37.29 3.74 -14.25
C THR A 37 -37.86 3.58 -12.84
N LYS A 38 -39.17 3.81 -12.68
CA LYS A 38 -39.85 3.58 -11.38
C LYS A 38 -39.82 2.11 -10.95
N LEU A 39 -39.93 1.18 -11.88
CA LEU A 39 -39.83 -0.26 -11.59
C LEU A 39 -38.41 -0.63 -11.21
N GLU A 40 -37.42 -0.10 -11.91
CA GLU A 40 -36.00 -0.29 -11.60
C GLU A 40 -35.66 0.22 -10.17
N TRP A 41 -36.11 1.43 -9.81
CA TRP A 41 -35.94 1.94 -8.45
C TRP A 41 -36.62 1.07 -7.38
N LYS A 42 -37.82 0.56 -7.67
CA LYS A 42 -38.49 -0.38 -6.76
C LYS A 42 -37.67 -1.65 -6.60
N GLN A 43 -37.18 -2.21 -7.71
CA GLN A 43 -36.36 -3.42 -7.69
C GLN A 43 -35.07 -3.22 -6.91
N GLU A 44 -34.41 -2.08 -7.08
CA GLU A 44 -33.20 -1.71 -6.33
C GLU A 44 -33.51 -1.62 -4.83
N LYS A 45 -34.59 -0.94 -4.43
CA LYS A 45 -35.00 -0.87 -3.03
C LYS A 45 -35.34 -2.23 -2.42
N TRP A 46 -35.94 -3.12 -3.18
CA TRP A 46 -36.17 -4.49 -2.73
C TRP A 46 -34.86 -5.27 -2.56
N LYS A 47 -33.89 -5.09 -3.46
CA LYS A 47 -32.55 -5.70 -3.31
C LYS A 47 -31.82 -5.17 -2.08
N GLU A 48 -31.85 -3.86 -1.85
CA GLU A 48 -31.28 -3.25 -0.64
C GLU A 48 -31.91 -3.83 0.64
N LEU A 49 -33.23 -3.89 0.68
CA LEU A 49 -33.94 -4.44 1.83
C LEU A 49 -33.59 -5.90 2.07
N ASN A 50 -33.60 -6.70 1.01
CA ASN A 50 -33.22 -8.11 1.08
C ASN A 50 -31.80 -8.28 1.61
N THR A 51 -30.85 -7.48 1.12
CA THR A 51 -29.45 -7.51 1.61
C THR A 51 -29.36 -7.15 3.10
N LYS A 52 -30.14 -6.18 3.58
CA LYS A 52 -30.17 -5.80 5.00
C LYS A 52 -30.75 -6.90 5.87
N ILE A 53 -31.86 -7.53 5.41
CA ILE A 53 -32.48 -8.64 6.12
C ILE A 53 -31.53 -9.87 6.15
N TYR A 54 -30.91 -10.15 5.01
CA TYR A 54 -29.96 -11.25 4.93
C TYR A 54 -28.75 -11.06 5.86
N LYS A 55 -28.20 -9.85 5.89
CA LYS A 55 -27.13 -9.51 6.85
C LYS A 55 -27.58 -9.62 8.31
N LEU A 56 -28.78 -9.18 8.62
CA LEU A 56 -29.33 -9.38 9.98
C LEU A 56 -29.38 -10.86 10.36
N TYR A 57 -29.78 -11.69 9.41
CA TYR A 57 -29.88 -13.14 9.64
C TYR A 57 -28.50 -13.81 9.74
N THR A 58 -27.58 -13.50 8.80
CA THR A 58 -26.28 -14.18 8.74
C THR A 58 -25.28 -13.67 9.76
N ASP A 59 -25.32 -12.39 10.08
CA ASP A 59 -24.37 -11.77 10.98
C ASP A 59 -24.94 -11.68 12.39
N SER A 60 -25.92 -10.80 12.63
CA SER A 60 -26.39 -10.53 13.98
C SER A 60 -27.09 -11.71 14.67
N LEU A 61 -27.96 -12.40 13.94
CA LEU A 61 -28.69 -13.56 14.52
C LEU A 61 -27.81 -14.81 14.63
N ALA A 62 -26.84 -14.98 13.72
CA ALA A 62 -25.87 -16.07 13.83
C ALA A 62 -24.96 -15.87 15.05
N ASP A 63 -24.45 -14.66 15.25
CA ASP A 63 -23.65 -14.31 16.42
C ASP A 63 -24.42 -14.50 17.73
N MET A 64 -25.70 -14.09 17.74
CA MET A 64 -26.57 -14.30 18.93
C MET A 64 -26.83 -15.77 19.27
N LYS A 65 -26.67 -16.70 18.34
CA LYS A 65 -26.78 -18.14 18.60
C LYS A 65 -25.53 -18.75 19.21
N THR A 66 -24.41 -18.03 19.18
CA THR A 66 -23.15 -18.54 19.72
C THR A 66 -22.99 -18.12 21.17
N GLU A 67 -22.68 -19.08 22.03
CA GLU A 67 -22.46 -18.89 23.48
C GLU A 67 -21.31 -17.87 23.71
N GLY A 68 -20.31 -17.85 22.84
CA GLY A 68 -19.16 -16.93 22.92
C GLY A 68 -19.54 -15.44 22.90
N THR A 69 -20.67 -15.07 22.27
CA THR A 69 -21.17 -13.69 22.25
C THR A 69 -21.64 -13.22 23.62
N TYR A 70 -22.18 -14.13 24.41
CA TYR A 70 -22.71 -13.83 25.76
C TYR A 70 -21.65 -13.98 26.87
N LEU A 71 -20.58 -14.73 26.60
CA LEU A 71 -19.47 -14.95 27.52
C LEU A 71 -18.31 -13.94 27.34
N THR A 72 -18.58 -12.78 26.72
CA THR A 72 -17.58 -11.75 26.58
C THR A 72 -17.12 -11.22 27.94
N LYS A 73 -15.82 -11.27 28.19
CA LYS A 73 -15.21 -10.74 29.41
C LYS A 73 -14.65 -9.34 29.14
N LYS A 74 -14.81 -8.44 30.09
CA LYS A 74 -14.26 -7.10 30.02
C LYS A 74 -12.93 -7.05 30.76
N ALA A 75 -11.89 -6.63 30.08
CA ALA A 75 -10.61 -6.32 30.70
C ALA A 75 -10.46 -4.79 30.83
N SER A 76 -9.85 -4.34 31.90
CA SER A 76 -9.50 -2.93 32.13
C SER A 76 -8.05 -2.83 32.57
N SER A 77 -7.38 -1.78 32.15
CA SER A 77 -6.02 -1.46 32.56
C SER A 77 -6.04 -0.24 33.48
N SER A 78 -5.19 -0.22 34.50
CA SER A 78 -4.98 0.96 35.34
C SER A 78 -4.34 2.13 34.58
N ASN A 79 -3.68 1.84 33.46
CA ASN A 79 -3.10 2.85 32.57
C ASN A 79 -3.19 2.41 31.11
N GLU A 80 -4.26 2.85 30.44
CA GLU A 80 -4.56 2.47 29.05
C GLU A 80 -3.59 3.07 28.04
N SER A 81 -2.85 4.13 28.40
CA SER A 81 -1.82 4.71 27.53
C SER A 81 -0.58 3.85 27.44
N LYS A 82 -0.31 3.03 28.46
CA LYS A 82 0.85 2.15 28.53
C LYS A 82 0.54 0.71 28.17
N LEU A 83 -0.68 0.26 28.50
CA LEU A 83 -1.09 -1.13 28.29
C LEU A 83 -2.56 -1.20 27.88
N LYS A 84 -2.81 -1.66 26.68
CA LYS A 84 -4.16 -2.01 26.20
C LYS A 84 -4.37 -3.49 26.41
N VAL A 85 -5.49 -3.84 27.02
CA VAL A 85 -5.84 -5.23 27.34
C VAL A 85 -7.15 -5.59 26.66
N SER A 86 -7.21 -6.76 26.08
CA SER A 86 -8.43 -7.37 25.58
C SER A 86 -8.56 -8.78 26.15
N ALA A 87 -9.78 -9.19 26.49
CA ALA A 87 -10.04 -10.53 27.01
C ALA A 87 -10.92 -11.29 26.03
N GLY A 88 -10.55 -12.54 25.73
CA GLY A 88 -11.40 -13.48 25.01
C GLY A 88 -12.41 -14.15 25.96
N SER A 89 -13.38 -14.87 25.39
CA SER A 89 -14.41 -15.60 26.14
C SER A 89 -13.83 -16.65 27.13
N THR A 90 -12.67 -17.20 26.81
CA THR A 90 -11.97 -18.22 27.62
C THR A 90 -10.96 -17.64 28.60
N ALA A 91 -10.80 -16.32 28.66
CA ALA A 91 -9.84 -15.71 29.57
C ALA A 91 -10.14 -16.03 31.03
N ALA A 92 -9.13 -16.36 31.82
CA ALA A 92 -9.29 -16.55 33.27
C ALA A 92 -9.62 -15.20 33.93
N GLU A 93 -10.50 -15.26 34.93
CA GLU A 93 -10.83 -14.09 35.76
C GLU A 93 -9.73 -13.88 36.79
N GLY A 94 -9.31 -12.62 36.94
CA GLY A 94 -8.28 -12.27 37.92
C GLY A 94 -7.65 -10.91 37.65
N THR A 95 -6.84 -10.50 38.61
CA THR A 95 -6.03 -9.29 38.49
C THR A 95 -4.58 -9.71 38.26
N HIS A 96 -4.00 -9.19 37.15
CA HIS A 96 -2.63 -9.46 36.80
C HIS A 96 -1.80 -8.17 36.88
N THR A 97 -0.60 -8.27 37.45
CA THR A 97 0.36 -7.17 37.45
C THR A 97 1.34 -7.36 36.29
N VAL A 98 1.41 -6.37 35.41
CA VAL A 98 2.33 -6.37 34.26
C VAL A 98 3.40 -5.31 34.47
N THR A 99 4.64 -5.73 34.43
CA THR A 99 5.80 -4.82 34.47
C THR A 99 6.43 -4.78 33.06
N VAL A 100 6.43 -3.60 32.45
CA VAL A 100 7.03 -3.40 31.13
C VAL A 100 8.49 -3.03 31.30
N GLY A 101 9.41 -3.95 31.03
CA GLY A 101 10.85 -3.71 31.11
C GLY A 101 11.38 -2.92 29.91
N LYS A 102 11.05 -3.34 28.69
CA LYS A 102 11.43 -2.68 27.42
C LYS A 102 10.31 -2.83 26.42
N LEU A 103 10.12 -1.81 25.61
CA LEU A 103 9.25 -1.88 24.43
C LEU A 103 10.08 -2.24 23.20
N ALA A 104 9.46 -2.96 22.28
CA ALA A 104 10.08 -3.20 20.99
C ALA A 104 10.24 -1.88 20.23
N SER A 105 11.43 -1.67 19.68
CA SER A 105 11.74 -0.54 18.79
C SER A 105 11.97 -1.05 17.37
N ALA A 106 11.74 -0.20 16.40
CA ALA A 106 12.14 -0.49 15.03
C ALA A 106 13.67 -0.46 14.94
N GLN A 107 14.25 -1.39 14.22
CA GLN A 107 15.67 -1.34 13.89
C GLN A 107 15.93 -0.13 12.99
N TYR A 108 16.99 0.60 13.28
CA TYR A 108 17.49 1.65 12.40
C TYR A 108 19.01 1.49 12.23
N LEU A 109 19.51 1.88 11.09
CA LEU A 109 20.92 1.90 10.76
C LEU A 109 21.23 3.21 10.05
N THR A 110 22.24 3.91 10.55
CA THR A 110 22.78 5.10 9.90
C THR A 110 24.11 4.71 9.29
N GLY A 111 24.22 4.84 7.99
CA GLY A 111 25.47 4.56 7.29
C GLY A 111 26.59 5.52 7.65
N GLY A 112 27.80 5.10 7.46
CA GLY A 112 28.97 5.96 7.46
C GLY A 112 28.88 7.04 6.40
N VAL A 113 29.79 8.02 6.45
CA VAL A 113 29.91 9.01 5.37
C VAL A 113 30.55 8.32 4.16
N ILE A 114 29.81 8.25 3.08
CA ILE A 114 30.37 7.76 1.82
C ILE A 114 31.38 8.80 1.32
N LYS A 115 32.58 8.36 0.99
CA LYS A 115 33.66 9.24 0.53
C LYS A 115 34.14 8.77 -0.82
N PRO A 116 34.48 9.71 -1.73
CA PRO A 116 35.16 9.33 -2.96
C PRO A 116 36.46 8.58 -2.68
N PRO A 117 36.81 7.56 -3.46
CA PRO A 117 38.12 6.90 -3.34
C PRO A 117 39.27 7.88 -3.53
N ALA A 118 40.40 7.62 -2.87
CA ALA A 118 41.57 8.44 -3.04
C ALA A 118 42.07 8.45 -4.49
N GLY A 119 42.11 9.64 -5.10
CA GLY A 119 42.51 9.79 -6.50
C GLY A 119 41.36 9.75 -7.53
N SER A 120 40.13 9.70 -7.08
CA SER A 120 38.95 9.87 -7.97
C SER A 120 38.72 11.35 -8.29
N ASP A 121 38.16 11.62 -9.49
CA ASP A 121 37.76 12.96 -9.92
C ASP A 121 36.37 13.38 -9.37
N LEU A 122 35.74 12.54 -8.53
CA LEU A 122 34.46 12.81 -7.91
C LEU A 122 34.56 13.95 -6.90
N THR A 123 33.83 15.03 -7.16
CA THR A 123 33.77 16.21 -6.27
C THR A 123 32.53 16.20 -5.36
N GLU A 124 31.48 15.52 -5.79
CA GLU A 124 30.19 15.44 -5.06
C GLU A 124 29.62 14.03 -5.18
N ILE A 125 29.00 13.56 -4.12
CA ILE A 125 28.27 12.30 -4.09
C ILE A 125 26.78 12.62 -4.05
N ASN A 126 26.01 11.96 -4.91
CA ASN A 126 24.58 12.10 -4.99
C ASN A 126 23.92 10.74 -5.33
N ARG A 127 22.60 10.71 -5.39
CA ARG A 127 21.86 9.48 -5.69
C ARG A 127 22.19 8.82 -7.03
N ALA A 128 22.65 9.61 -8.01
CA ALA A 128 23.03 9.11 -9.32
C ALA A 128 24.50 8.65 -9.38
N THR A 129 25.27 8.82 -8.31
CA THR A 129 26.66 8.34 -8.26
C THR A 129 26.69 6.84 -8.41
N LYS A 130 27.52 6.35 -9.31
CA LYS A 130 27.67 4.92 -9.58
C LYS A 130 28.52 4.25 -8.48
N LEU A 131 28.17 3.02 -8.13
CA LEU A 131 28.94 2.24 -7.17
C LEU A 131 30.36 1.92 -7.68
N ALA A 132 30.53 1.80 -9.00
CA ALA A 132 31.83 1.68 -9.66
C ALA A 132 32.78 2.85 -9.28
N ASP A 133 32.27 4.07 -9.32
CA ASP A 133 33.04 5.27 -9.02
C ASP A 133 33.40 5.40 -7.53
N LEU A 134 32.71 4.65 -6.68
CA LEU A 134 32.99 4.53 -5.24
C LEU A 134 33.92 3.37 -4.90
N GLY A 135 34.43 2.65 -5.93
CA GLY A 135 35.37 1.56 -5.76
C GLY A 135 34.75 0.19 -5.46
N PHE A 136 33.45 0.04 -5.66
CA PHE A 136 32.82 -1.27 -5.55
C PHE A 136 33.17 -2.17 -6.75
N ASP A 137 33.28 -3.48 -6.49
CA ASP A 137 33.49 -4.45 -7.57
C ASP A 137 32.21 -4.60 -8.40
N THR A 138 32.29 -4.22 -9.66
CA THR A 138 31.19 -4.21 -10.64
C THR A 138 31.34 -5.30 -11.70
N SER A 139 32.17 -6.32 -11.43
CA SER A 139 32.40 -7.44 -12.37
C SER A 139 31.16 -8.30 -12.66
N GLY A 140 29.98 -7.91 -12.10
CA GLY A 140 28.73 -8.66 -12.23
C GLY A 140 28.64 -9.89 -11.32
N SER A 141 29.70 -10.16 -10.57
CA SER A 141 29.74 -11.25 -9.58
C SER A 141 29.28 -10.77 -8.20
N SER A 142 29.36 -9.47 -7.93
CA SER A 142 28.98 -8.88 -6.66
C SER A 142 27.47 -8.70 -6.56
N VAL A 143 26.89 -9.15 -5.46
CA VAL A 143 25.47 -9.03 -5.17
C VAL A 143 25.24 -8.44 -3.78
N ILE A 144 24.25 -7.60 -3.66
CA ILE A 144 23.74 -7.10 -2.39
C ILE A 144 22.41 -7.81 -2.12
N LYS A 145 22.35 -8.59 -1.05
CA LYS A 145 21.13 -9.26 -0.59
C LYS A 145 20.53 -8.46 0.54
N ILE A 146 19.28 -8.10 0.40
CA ILE A 146 18.52 -7.28 1.35
C ILE A 146 17.33 -8.12 1.82
N GLN A 147 17.27 -8.40 3.12
CA GLN A 147 16.19 -9.17 3.72
C GLN A 147 15.54 -8.37 4.84
N ALA A 148 14.23 -8.28 4.83
CA ALA A 148 13.44 -7.64 5.89
C ALA A 148 12.57 -8.68 6.59
N GLY A 149 12.84 -8.93 7.86
CA GLY A 149 12.16 -9.95 8.65
C GLY A 149 12.37 -11.35 8.05
N ASP A 150 11.31 -12.14 8.05
CA ASP A 150 11.30 -13.51 7.52
C ASP A 150 10.95 -13.59 6.02
N LYS A 151 10.96 -12.45 5.32
CA LYS A 151 10.66 -12.42 3.88
C LYS A 151 11.85 -12.92 3.06
N ASP A 152 11.54 -13.31 1.83
CA ASP A 152 12.57 -13.64 0.85
C ASP A 152 13.52 -12.45 0.62
N ALA A 153 14.79 -12.74 0.48
CA ALA A 153 15.80 -11.72 0.24
C ALA A 153 15.66 -11.13 -1.17
N VAL A 154 15.63 -9.82 -1.26
CA VAL A 154 15.75 -9.10 -2.53
C VAL A 154 17.22 -9.00 -2.89
N VAL A 155 17.58 -9.37 -4.10
CA VAL A 155 18.96 -9.39 -4.58
C VAL A 155 19.17 -8.27 -5.58
N LEU A 156 20.20 -7.47 -5.37
CA LEU A 156 20.71 -6.48 -6.32
C LEU A 156 22.05 -6.99 -6.84
N THR A 157 22.16 -7.23 -8.13
CA THR A 157 23.44 -7.49 -8.79
C THR A 157 24.11 -6.15 -9.08
N VAL A 158 25.36 -6.01 -8.67
CA VAL A 158 26.12 -4.78 -8.85
C VAL A 158 26.85 -4.84 -10.18
N ASP A 159 26.56 -3.92 -11.06
CA ASP A 159 27.17 -3.72 -12.38
C ASP A 159 27.75 -2.29 -12.51
N GLU A 160 28.35 -2.00 -13.65
CA GLU A 160 28.98 -0.70 -13.91
C GLU A 160 28.00 0.49 -13.91
N ASP A 161 26.69 0.22 -14.09
CA ASP A 161 25.66 1.25 -14.14
C ASP A 161 24.86 1.37 -12.84
N THR A 162 25.10 0.45 -11.88
CA THR A 162 24.39 0.44 -10.60
C THR A 162 24.72 1.70 -9.77
N THR A 163 23.67 2.41 -9.37
CA THR A 163 23.77 3.68 -8.63
C THR A 163 23.37 3.54 -7.15
N ILE A 164 23.66 4.56 -6.35
CA ILE A 164 23.15 4.67 -4.96
C ILE A 164 21.61 4.64 -4.95
N ALA A 165 20.94 5.25 -5.95
CA ALA A 165 19.49 5.22 -6.07
C ALA A 165 18.94 3.81 -6.23
N ASP A 166 19.65 2.93 -6.96
CA ASP A 166 19.23 1.54 -7.16
C ASP A 166 19.30 0.76 -5.85
N VAL A 167 20.35 0.97 -5.04
CA VAL A 167 20.47 0.38 -3.71
C VAL A 167 19.32 0.83 -2.81
N VAL A 168 19.01 2.12 -2.77
CA VAL A 168 17.90 2.67 -1.99
C VAL A 168 16.56 2.08 -2.45
N SER A 169 16.35 2.01 -3.77
CA SER A 169 15.12 1.44 -4.35
C SER A 169 14.96 -0.04 -4.00
N LYS A 170 16.04 -0.81 -4.04
CA LYS A 170 16.01 -2.23 -3.66
C LYS A 170 15.77 -2.45 -2.17
N CYS A 171 16.28 -1.57 -1.31
CA CYS A 171 15.92 -1.59 0.12
C CYS A 171 14.43 -1.31 0.33
N GLN A 172 13.85 -0.37 -0.41
CA GLN A 172 12.43 -0.06 -0.33
C GLN A 172 11.56 -1.20 -0.86
N GLU A 173 11.99 -1.87 -1.94
CA GLU A 173 11.35 -3.07 -2.49
C GLU A 173 11.36 -4.22 -1.48
N ALA A 174 12.46 -4.42 -0.78
CA ALA A 174 12.57 -5.39 0.32
C ALA A 174 11.66 -5.08 1.52
N GLY A 175 11.09 -3.87 1.57
CA GLY A 175 10.20 -3.46 2.64
C GLY A 175 10.88 -2.68 3.77
N ILE A 176 12.07 -2.16 3.54
CA ILE A 176 12.83 -1.29 4.45
C ILE A 176 12.58 0.16 4.06
N ASN A 177 12.47 1.06 5.03
CA ASN A 177 12.54 2.48 4.74
C ASN A 177 14.00 2.83 4.50
N ALA A 178 14.31 3.33 3.31
CA ALA A 178 15.66 3.71 2.91
C ALA A 178 15.67 5.10 2.30
N SER A 179 16.65 5.91 2.64
CA SER A 179 16.89 7.21 2.03
C SER A 179 18.38 7.51 2.00
N PHE A 180 18.81 8.20 0.97
CA PHE A 180 20.15 8.80 0.89
C PHE A 180 20.02 10.30 1.13
N ASP A 181 20.92 10.84 1.93
CA ASP A 181 21.01 12.27 2.23
C ASP A 181 22.22 12.85 1.51
N ASP A 182 21.94 13.70 0.53
CA ASP A 182 22.95 14.35 -0.32
C ASP A 182 23.76 15.41 0.43
N THR A 183 23.31 15.83 1.63
CA THR A 183 24.02 16.84 2.45
C THR A 183 25.10 16.23 3.35
N TYR A 184 24.80 15.02 3.84
CA TYR A 184 25.68 14.29 4.75
C TYR A 184 26.34 13.06 4.11
N ASP A 185 26.08 12.80 2.85
CA ASP A 185 26.57 11.64 2.08
C ASP A 185 26.37 10.32 2.82
N ARG A 186 25.14 10.11 3.36
CA ARG A 186 24.80 8.95 4.17
C ARG A 186 23.51 8.27 3.72
N ILE A 187 23.50 6.96 3.91
CA ILE A 187 22.28 6.18 3.76
C ILE A 187 21.66 5.95 5.13
N PHE A 188 20.37 6.26 5.27
CA PHE A 188 19.56 5.98 6.44
C PHE A 188 18.61 4.85 6.14
N LEU A 189 18.60 3.85 7.01
CA LEU A 189 17.73 2.67 6.90
C LEU A 189 16.93 2.50 8.19
N SER A 190 15.66 2.14 8.06
CA SER A 190 14.85 1.75 9.21
C SER A 190 13.81 0.67 8.85
N ALA A 191 13.59 -0.23 9.79
CA ALA A 191 12.50 -1.20 9.67
C ALA A 191 11.14 -0.49 9.68
N LYS A 192 10.17 -1.00 8.92
CA LYS A 192 8.80 -0.43 8.88
C LYS A 192 7.99 -0.68 10.15
N ALA A 193 8.36 -1.70 10.91
CA ALA A 193 7.69 -2.07 12.15
C ALA A 193 8.72 -2.41 13.24
N SER A 194 8.29 -2.35 14.48
CA SER A 194 9.11 -2.71 15.63
C SER A 194 9.16 -4.22 15.85
N GLY A 195 10.20 -4.68 16.56
CA GLY A 195 10.39 -6.07 16.96
C GLY A 195 11.42 -6.82 16.12
N VAL A 196 11.95 -7.88 16.70
CA VAL A 196 12.99 -8.71 16.08
C VAL A 196 12.52 -9.35 14.77
N GLU A 197 11.23 -9.69 14.69
CA GLU A 197 10.59 -10.27 13.49
C GLU A 197 10.62 -9.33 12.28
N ASN A 198 10.78 -8.02 12.51
CA ASN A 198 10.84 -7.00 11.47
C ASN A 198 12.26 -6.45 11.28
N ALA A 199 13.23 -7.05 11.94
CA ALA A 199 14.63 -6.66 11.76
C ALA A 199 15.07 -6.95 10.32
N PHE A 200 15.93 -6.09 9.78
CA PHE A 200 16.48 -6.28 8.46
C PHE A 200 17.96 -6.66 8.50
N ARG A 201 18.38 -7.35 7.47
CA ARG A 201 19.78 -7.72 7.24
C ARG A 201 20.15 -7.35 5.83
N ILE A 202 21.34 -6.79 5.66
CA ILE A 202 21.94 -6.54 4.35
C ILE A 202 23.28 -7.24 4.33
N THR A 203 23.49 -8.07 3.31
CA THR A 203 24.72 -8.82 3.14
C THR A 203 25.23 -8.62 1.71
N THR A 204 26.53 -8.53 1.51
CA THR A 204 27.14 -8.63 0.18
C THR A 204 27.73 -10.00 0.01
N GLY A 205 27.73 -10.49 -1.21
CA GLY A 205 28.32 -11.77 -1.57
C GLY A 205 28.73 -11.78 -3.02
N VAL A 206 29.48 -12.80 -3.40
CA VAL A 206 29.67 -13.12 -4.81
C VAL A 206 28.54 -14.03 -5.25
N SER A 207 28.10 -13.91 -6.49
CA SER A 207 27.01 -14.69 -7.09
C SER A 207 27.22 -16.20 -7.04
N SER A 208 28.46 -16.66 -6.81
CA SER A 208 28.82 -18.05 -6.68
C SER A 208 28.73 -18.47 -5.21
N ALA A 209 27.85 -19.40 -4.96
CA ALA A 209 27.51 -20.04 -3.70
C ALA A 209 28.59 -20.02 -2.60
N GLY A 210 28.32 -19.42 -1.46
CA GLY A 210 28.88 -19.88 -0.19
C GLY A 210 29.63 -18.88 0.68
N ASP A 211 29.98 -17.68 0.25
CA ASP A 211 30.69 -16.72 1.10
C ASP A 211 29.81 -15.49 1.37
N GLU A 212 28.91 -15.64 2.33
CA GLU A 212 28.11 -14.51 2.84
C GLU A 212 28.93 -13.73 3.85
N ARG A 213 29.57 -12.67 3.40
CA ARG A 213 30.18 -11.70 4.31
C ARG A 213 29.14 -10.70 4.75
N GLU A 214 29.14 -10.40 6.04
CA GLU A 214 28.32 -9.32 6.62
C GLU A 214 28.85 -7.99 6.07
N ALA A 215 28.18 -7.48 5.04
CA ALA A 215 28.75 -6.56 4.07
C ALA A 215 28.63 -5.10 4.37
N LEU A 216 28.32 -4.75 5.56
CA LEU A 216 28.06 -3.33 5.88
C LEU A 216 29.06 -2.75 6.87
N LYS A 217 30.08 -3.51 7.27
CA LYS A 217 31.09 -2.96 8.15
C LYS A 217 31.92 -1.86 7.49
N ASP A 218 32.19 -2.03 6.17
CA ASP A 218 33.07 -1.09 5.44
C ASP A 218 32.34 0.07 4.76
N VAL A 219 31.01 0.01 4.64
CA VAL A 219 30.17 1.10 4.07
C VAL A 219 29.53 1.94 5.17
N PHE A 220 29.44 1.38 6.38
CA PHE A 220 28.74 2.02 7.50
C PHE A 220 29.62 2.22 8.76
N ASP A 221 30.90 1.82 8.75
CA ASP A 221 31.94 2.25 9.67
C ASP A 221 32.63 3.51 9.12
#